data_1a9e292eb980b30e04d3c8007e4049d7
#
_entry.id   1a9e292eb980b30e04d3c8007e4049d7
#
_cell.length_a   1.000
_cell.length_b   1.000
_cell.length_c   1.000
_cell.angle_alpha   90.00
_cell.angle_beta   90.00
_cell.angle_gamma   90.00
#
_symmetry.space_group_name_H-M   'P 1'
#
loop_
_entity.id
_entity.type
_entity.pdbx_description
1 polymer ?
#
loop_
_entity_poly.entity_id
_entity_poly.type
_entity_poly.pdbx_seq_one_letter_code
_entity_poly.pdbx_strand_id
1 'polypeptide(L)'
;MKKEIKIICTLGSTTLNKEFLRFAKNKISLLRLNMSHLSLNNLEKKIKFIKKHTNIPICIDTEGAQIRTKVKNEKLLKKGQKVKIGQQENNLILYPSSIYTQIKVNDILNVGFSKKYFAPEK
;
A
#
# COMPACT_ATOMS: atom_id res chain seq x y z
N MET A 1 21.38 25.69 -18.45
CA MET A 1 20.48 25.60 -17.29
C MET A 1 20.88 24.39 -16.43
N LYS A 2 21.26 24.60 -15.15
CA LYS A 2 21.50 23.47 -14.23
C LYS A 2 20.15 22.78 -13.94
N LYS A 3 20.01 21.50 -14.25
CA LYS A 3 18.84 20.70 -13.85
C LYS A 3 18.82 20.59 -12.33
N GLU A 4 17.80 21.15 -11.70
CA GLU A 4 17.57 20.98 -10.27
C GLU A 4 17.05 19.57 -10.01
N ILE A 5 17.75 18.80 -9.16
CA ILE A 5 17.31 17.46 -8.75
C ILE A 5 16.30 17.62 -7.61
N LYS A 6 15.09 17.13 -7.80
CA LYS A 6 14.04 17.07 -6.78
C LYS A 6 14.03 15.69 -6.12
N ILE A 7 14.16 15.65 -4.79
CA ILE A 7 14.19 14.42 -4.01
C ILE A 7 12.83 14.21 -3.34
N ILE A 8 12.24 13.05 -3.58
CA ILE A 8 11.02 12.59 -2.88
C ILE A 8 11.45 11.56 -1.84
N CYS A 9 11.06 11.75 -0.60
CA CYS A 9 11.35 10.81 0.48
C CYS A 9 10.07 10.20 1.04
N THR A 10 9.98 8.86 1.06
CA THR A 10 8.90 8.15 1.73
C THR A 10 9.18 8.06 3.22
N LEU A 11 8.23 8.54 4.03
CA LEU A 11 8.30 8.46 5.48
C LEU A 11 7.84 7.08 5.97
N GLY A 12 8.69 6.41 6.73
CA GLY A 12 8.44 5.13 7.38
C GLY A 12 8.61 5.23 8.90
N SER A 13 8.59 4.09 9.59
CA SER A 13 8.73 4.02 11.06
C SER A 13 10.04 4.65 11.56
N THR A 14 11.12 4.54 10.81
CA THR A 14 12.45 5.05 11.18
C THR A 14 12.65 6.53 10.83
N THR A 15 11.90 7.07 9.88
CA THR A 15 12.07 8.44 9.36
C THR A 15 10.96 9.40 9.80
N LEU A 16 9.85 8.88 10.34
CA LEU A 16 8.77 9.71 10.86
C LEU A 16 9.08 10.17 12.30
N ASN A 17 10.13 10.94 12.46
CA ASN A 17 10.57 11.52 13.73
C ASN A 17 11.04 12.96 13.54
N LYS A 18 11.13 13.70 14.66
CA LYS A 18 11.47 15.12 14.69
C LYS A 18 12.86 15.40 14.13
N GLU A 19 13.80 14.53 14.42
CA GLU A 19 15.20 14.67 14.02
C GLU A 19 15.35 14.59 12.51
N PHE A 20 14.77 13.52 11.91
CA PHE A 20 14.78 13.35 10.46
C PHE A 20 14.05 14.51 9.74
N LEU A 21 12.90 14.95 10.23
CA LEU A 21 12.13 16.04 9.61
C LEU A 21 12.91 17.37 9.61
N ARG A 22 13.71 17.62 10.65
CA ARG A 22 14.62 18.78 10.71
C ARG A 22 15.77 18.63 9.71
N PHE A 23 16.39 17.45 9.66
CA PHE A 23 17.44 17.13 8.70
C PHE A 23 16.98 17.26 7.25
N ALA A 24 15.75 16.82 6.96
CA ALA A 24 15.15 16.84 5.63
C ALA A 24 14.93 18.26 5.08
N LYS A 25 14.80 19.26 5.97
CA LYS A 25 14.61 20.67 5.60
C LYS A 25 15.71 21.11 4.65
N ASN A 26 15.32 21.71 3.51
CA ASN A 26 16.23 22.18 2.44
C ASN A 26 16.98 21.07 1.67
N LYS A 27 16.73 19.79 1.94
CA LYS A 27 17.36 18.67 1.22
C LYS A 27 16.34 17.82 0.45
N ILE A 28 15.09 17.80 0.94
CA ILE A 28 14.02 17.00 0.38
C ILE A 28 12.94 17.92 -0.14
N SER A 29 12.50 17.67 -1.37
CA SER A 29 11.48 18.48 -2.06
C SER A 29 10.07 18.07 -1.71
N LEU A 30 9.83 16.78 -1.37
CA LEU A 30 8.52 16.23 -1.11
C LEU A 30 8.59 15.06 -0.13
N LEU A 31 7.71 15.02 0.86
CA LEU A 31 7.54 13.90 1.78
C LEU A 31 6.35 13.05 1.33
N ARG A 32 6.55 11.75 1.13
CA ARG A 32 5.51 10.82 0.71
C ARG A 32 5.04 9.96 1.88
N LEU A 33 3.74 9.92 2.10
CA LEU A 33 3.06 8.98 3.00
C LEU A 33 2.41 7.88 2.15
N ASN A 34 2.85 6.62 2.35
CA ASN A 34 2.28 5.48 1.64
C ASN A 34 1.13 4.89 2.45
N MET A 35 -0.08 4.94 1.89
CA MET A 35 -1.30 4.44 2.55
C MET A 35 -1.36 2.92 2.64
N SER A 36 -0.52 2.17 1.90
CA SER A 36 -0.41 0.71 2.06
C SER A 36 0.04 0.28 3.46
N HIS A 37 0.73 1.18 4.19
CA HIS A 37 1.29 0.93 5.51
C HIS A 37 0.74 1.88 6.58
N LEU A 38 -0.29 2.65 6.25
CA LEU A 38 -0.81 3.70 7.10
C LEU A 38 -2.34 3.60 7.17
N SER A 39 -2.89 3.47 8.39
CA SER A 39 -4.33 3.53 8.58
C SER A 39 -4.84 4.97 8.48
N LEU A 40 -6.06 5.15 7.95
CA LEU A 40 -6.72 6.44 7.85
C LEU A 40 -6.84 7.14 9.22
N ASN A 41 -7.12 6.38 10.28
CA ASN A 41 -7.26 6.90 11.64
C ASN A 41 -5.97 7.57 12.17
N ASN A 42 -4.82 7.17 11.64
CA ASN A 42 -3.53 7.72 12.04
C ASN A 42 -3.02 8.81 11.09
N LEU A 43 -3.64 8.95 9.91
CA LEU A 43 -3.16 9.86 8.86
C LEU A 43 -3.16 11.31 9.35
N GLU A 44 -4.26 11.77 9.92
CA GLU A 44 -4.38 13.15 10.41
C GLU A 44 -3.35 13.49 11.48
N LYS A 45 -3.16 12.60 12.45
CA LYS A 45 -2.16 12.77 13.51
C LYS A 45 -0.74 12.90 12.94
N LYS A 46 -0.40 12.06 11.94
CA LYS A 46 0.90 12.10 11.29
C LYS A 46 1.10 13.36 10.46
N ILE A 47 0.09 13.80 9.72
CA ILE A 47 0.16 15.08 8.97
C ILE A 47 0.36 16.26 9.93
N LYS A 48 -0.39 16.33 11.03
CA LYS A 48 -0.22 17.36 12.06
C LYS A 48 1.19 17.34 12.65
N PHE A 49 1.70 16.15 12.96
CA PHE A 49 3.07 15.98 13.45
C PHE A 49 4.12 16.49 12.45
N ILE A 50 4.01 16.10 11.16
CA ILE A 50 4.95 16.53 10.12
C ILE A 50 4.92 18.06 9.98
N LYS A 51 3.72 18.64 9.82
CA LYS A 51 3.54 20.09 9.65
C LYS A 51 4.05 20.91 10.84
N LYS A 52 4.07 20.33 12.04
CA LYS A 52 4.66 20.97 13.23
C LYS A 52 6.18 21.10 13.14
N HIS A 53 6.85 20.23 12.38
CA HIS A 53 8.32 20.14 12.36
C HIS A 53 8.96 20.55 11.03
N THR A 54 8.20 20.63 9.94
CA THR A 54 8.71 21.04 8.63
C THR A 54 7.60 21.62 7.75
N ASN A 55 7.99 22.48 6.81
CA ASN A 55 7.11 23.03 5.78
C ASN A 55 7.24 22.30 4.44
N ILE A 56 7.97 21.18 4.39
CA ILE A 56 8.10 20.38 3.17
C ILE A 56 6.70 19.90 2.77
N PRO A 57 6.31 20.03 1.48
CA PRO A 57 5.03 19.51 0.99
C PRO A 57 4.88 18.02 1.25
N ILE A 58 3.64 17.59 1.53
CA ILE A 58 3.30 16.19 1.79
C ILE A 58 2.51 15.65 0.60
N CYS A 59 2.94 14.51 0.08
CA CYS A 59 2.21 13.69 -0.89
C CYS A 59 1.60 12.48 -0.18
N ILE A 60 0.33 12.24 -0.40
CA ILE A 60 -0.36 11.02 0.04
C ILE A 60 -0.46 10.10 -1.17
N ASP A 61 0.22 8.96 -1.07
CA ASP A 61 0.14 7.92 -2.09
C ASP A 61 -0.94 6.92 -1.70
N THR A 62 -2.07 7.00 -2.39
CA THR A 62 -3.22 6.12 -2.18
C THR A 62 -2.98 4.79 -2.88
N GLU A 63 -3.56 3.71 -2.34
CA GLU A 63 -3.43 2.38 -2.95
C GLU A 63 -4.16 2.26 -4.30
N GLY A 64 -5.02 3.23 -4.63
CA GLY A 64 -5.89 3.16 -5.79
C GLY A 64 -6.90 2.02 -5.67
N ALA A 65 -7.33 1.47 -6.82
CA ALA A 65 -8.30 0.39 -6.90
C ALA A 65 -7.65 -1.02 -6.83
N GLN A 66 -6.53 -1.16 -6.14
CA GLN A 66 -5.83 -2.44 -6.04
C GLN A 66 -6.49 -3.38 -5.03
N ILE A 67 -6.66 -4.64 -5.44
CA ILE A 67 -7.03 -5.72 -4.53
C ILE A 67 -5.74 -6.23 -3.87
N ARG A 68 -5.76 -6.39 -2.56
CA ARG A 68 -4.64 -6.95 -1.80
C ARG A 68 -5.03 -8.25 -1.13
N THR A 69 -4.05 -9.14 -0.99
CA THR A 69 -4.22 -10.35 -0.19
C THR A 69 -3.82 -10.09 1.26
N LYS A 70 -4.64 -10.57 2.21
CA LYS A 70 -4.25 -10.67 3.61
C LYS A 70 -3.78 -12.10 3.87
N VAL A 71 -2.49 -12.26 4.12
CA VAL A 71 -1.91 -13.56 4.46
C VAL A 71 -1.27 -13.48 5.84
N LYS A 72 -1.55 -14.48 6.70
CA LYS A 72 -0.83 -14.65 7.95
C LYS A 72 0.52 -15.34 7.72
N ASN A 73 0.55 -16.28 6.77
CA ASN A 73 1.75 -17.02 6.39
C ASN A 73 1.88 -17.06 4.87
N GLU A 74 3.11 -17.08 4.39
CA GLU A 74 3.38 -17.28 2.96
C GLU A 74 2.85 -18.64 2.50
N LYS A 75 2.13 -18.64 1.37
CA LYS A 75 1.62 -19.86 0.75
C LYS A 75 2.19 -19.98 -0.66
N LEU A 76 2.89 -21.08 -0.92
CA LEU A 76 3.31 -21.42 -2.26
C LEU A 76 2.16 -22.08 -3.00
N LEU A 77 1.66 -21.43 -4.05
CA LEU A 77 0.59 -21.97 -4.89
C LEU A 77 1.20 -22.62 -6.13
N LYS A 78 0.73 -23.83 -6.44
CA LYS A 78 1.17 -24.57 -7.64
C LYS A 78 0.20 -24.33 -8.80
N LYS A 79 0.70 -24.45 -10.04
CA LYS A 79 -0.13 -24.38 -11.24
C LYS A 79 -1.25 -25.44 -11.18
N GLY A 80 -2.49 -25.04 -11.45
CA GLY A 80 -3.67 -25.93 -11.40
C GLY A 80 -4.21 -26.18 -9.99
N GLN A 81 -3.63 -25.61 -8.96
CA GLN A 81 -4.14 -25.72 -7.59
C GLN A 81 -5.43 -24.92 -7.40
N LYS A 82 -6.47 -25.55 -6.86
CA LYS A 82 -7.69 -24.85 -6.45
C LYS A 82 -7.47 -24.13 -5.12
N VAL A 83 -7.87 -22.86 -5.07
CA VAL A 83 -7.72 -22.01 -3.89
C VAL A 83 -9.10 -21.45 -3.53
N LYS A 84 -9.50 -21.62 -2.29
CA LYS A 84 -10.72 -20.99 -1.79
C LYS A 84 -10.44 -19.52 -1.48
N ILE A 85 -11.27 -18.64 -2.02
CA ILE A 85 -11.27 -17.21 -1.74
C ILE A 85 -12.41 -16.91 -0.76
N GLY A 86 -12.13 -16.19 0.33
CA GLY A 86 -13.16 -15.85 1.31
C GLY A 86 -12.57 -15.29 2.60
N GLN A 87 -13.45 -14.96 3.55
CA GLN A 87 -13.05 -14.31 4.81
C GLN A 87 -12.56 -15.29 5.89
N GLN A 88 -12.71 -16.59 5.68
CA GLN A 88 -12.27 -17.60 6.63
C GLN A 88 -10.76 -17.75 6.66
N GLU A 89 -10.22 -18.13 7.79
CA GLU A 89 -8.77 -18.13 8.08
C GLU A 89 -7.91 -18.97 7.11
N ASN A 90 -8.46 -20.07 6.61
CA ASN A 90 -7.74 -20.97 5.67
C ASN A 90 -7.88 -20.57 4.20
N ASN A 91 -8.69 -19.56 3.89
CA ASN A 91 -8.89 -19.08 2.54
C ASN A 91 -7.89 -18.02 2.14
N LEU A 92 -7.83 -17.71 0.85
CA LEU A 92 -7.18 -16.50 0.36
C LEU A 92 -8.08 -15.31 0.69
N ILE A 93 -7.68 -14.51 1.66
CA ILE A 93 -8.45 -13.33 2.08
C ILE A 93 -8.08 -12.16 1.19
N LEU A 94 -9.08 -11.50 0.61
CA LEU A 94 -8.91 -10.31 -0.22
C LEU A 94 -9.33 -9.05 0.55
N TYR A 95 -8.66 -7.93 0.23
CA TYR A 95 -8.96 -6.61 0.77
C TYR A 95 -8.99 -5.59 -0.37
N PRO A 96 -9.93 -4.63 -0.36
CA PRO A 96 -11.00 -4.42 0.61
C PRO A 96 -12.09 -5.49 0.55
N SER A 97 -12.82 -5.71 1.65
CA SER A 97 -13.86 -6.77 1.75
C SER A 97 -15.02 -6.58 0.76
N SER A 98 -15.25 -5.35 0.30
CA SER A 98 -16.23 -5.05 -0.75
C SER A 98 -15.98 -5.77 -2.07
N ILE A 99 -14.77 -6.30 -2.30
CA ILE A 99 -14.44 -7.03 -3.52
C ILE A 99 -15.25 -8.34 -3.66
N TYR A 100 -15.62 -8.97 -2.54
CA TYR A 100 -16.38 -10.22 -2.57
C TYR A 100 -17.78 -10.08 -3.20
N THR A 101 -18.36 -8.89 -3.20
CA THR A 101 -19.64 -8.61 -3.86
C THR A 101 -19.48 -8.26 -5.35
N GLN A 102 -18.26 -8.01 -5.80
CA GLN A 102 -17.95 -7.56 -7.16
C GLN A 102 -17.40 -8.69 -8.03
N ILE A 103 -16.65 -9.65 -7.43
CA ILE A 103 -16.10 -10.80 -8.16
C ILE A 103 -17.21 -11.72 -8.62
N LYS A 104 -17.20 -12.05 -9.90
CA LYS A 104 -18.15 -12.96 -10.55
C LYS A 104 -17.46 -14.25 -10.98
N VAL A 105 -18.25 -15.30 -11.22
CA VAL A 105 -17.75 -16.52 -11.84
C VAL A 105 -17.21 -16.20 -13.23
N ASN A 106 -16.07 -16.75 -13.58
CA ASN A 106 -15.27 -16.51 -14.79
C ASN A 106 -14.46 -15.19 -14.82
N ASP A 107 -14.45 -14.38 -13.76
CA ASP A 107 -13.49 -13.29 -13.69
C ASP A 107 -12.07 -13.84 -13.59
N ILE A 108 -11.13 -13.14 -14.19
CA ILE A 108 -9.71 -13.49 -14.12
C ILE A 108 -9.04 -12.57 -13.11
N LEU A 109 -8.50 -13.14 -12.05
CA LEU A 109 -7.73 -12.39 -11.05
C LEU A 109 -6.24 -12.42 -11.41
N ASN A 110 -5.66 -11.25 -11.66
CA ASN A 110 -4.22 -11.11 -11.85
C ASN A 110 -3.55 -10.91 -10.50
N VAL A 111 -2.67 -11.83 -10.11
CA VAL A 111 -2.03 -11.82 -8.80
C VAL A 111 -0.54 -11.55 -8.93
N GLY A 112 -0.11 -10.44 -8.33
CA GLY A 112 1.28 -9.99 -8.34
C GLY A 112 1.71 -9.33 -9.65
N PHE A 113 3.01 -9.15 -9.82
CA PHE A 113 3.61 -8.52 -11.00
C PHE A 113 3.94 -9.51 -12.13
N SER A 114 3.73 -10.80 -11.90
CA SER A 114 3.88 -11.84 -12.89
C SER A 114 2.51 -12.26 -13.44
N LYS A 115 2.47 -12.67 -14.72
CA LYS A 115 1.25 -13.14 -15.40
C LYS A 115 0.70 -14.44 -14.79
N LYS A 116 0.26 -14.39 -13.54
CA LYS A 116 -0.41 -15.51 -12.85
C LYS A 116 -1.89 -15.16 -12.74
N TYR A 117 -2.71 -15.96 -13.35
CA TYR A 117 -4.16 -15.76 -13.42
C TYR A 117 -4.87 -16.82 -12.59
N PHE A 118 -5.90 -16.40 -11.88
CA PHE A 118 -6.85 -17.28 -11.20
C PHE A 118 -8.22 -17.02 -11.80
N ALA A 119 -8.89 -18.07 -12.24
CA ALA A 119 -10.29 -18.02 -12.62
C ALA A 119 -11.11 -18.63 -11.47
N PRO A 120 -12.08 -17.91 -10.87
CA PRO A 120 -13.01 -18.48 -9.91
C PRO A 120 -13.94 -19.47 -10.65
N GLU A 121 -14.00 -20.69 -10.13
CA GLU A 121 -14.97 -21.70 -10.56
C GLU A 121 -16.26 -21.58 -9.73
N LYS A 122 -17.38 -22.10 -10.28
CA LYS A 122 -18.71 -22.15 -9.60
C LYS A 122 -18.65 -22.96 -8.31
#